data_299255984774f8d56e4012345043a1d1
#
_entry.id   299255984774f8d56e4012345043a1d1
#
_cell.length_a   1.000
_cell.length_b   1.000
_cell.length_c   1.000
_cell.angle_alpha   90.00
_cell.angle_beta   90.00
_cell.angle_gamma   90.00
#
_symmetry.space_group_name_H-M   'P 1'
#
loop_
_entity.id
_entity.type
_entity.pdbx_description
1 polymer ?
#
loop_
_entity_poly.entity_id
_entity_poly.type
_entity_poly.pdbx_seq_one_letter_code
_entity_poly.pdbx_strand_id
1 'polypeptide(L)'
;KITEIEIEADAEDWQEMLDNATAEEYISCNITINGEKYYNVGIRPKGNSSLSTVAAMPDSDRYSFKIKMDEYVDGQNYYGLSKFVVNNMQGDATYMKEYLSYDMFEFLGVNTPAYAFADITVNGEEWGFYLAVEAVEREWAERTYGSDYGQLYKPESMDMGGGAPDGQRNFGEMPDNFNGEMPNAFDGAMPEDFNGEAPDFGGGNSADGGERPEFGGAAGE
;
A
#
# COMPACT_ATOMS: atom_id res chain seq x y z
N LYS A 1 -16.83 -5.15 -5.24
CA LYS A 1 -17.01 -6.35 -4.39
C LYS A 1 -15.76 -6.48 -3.53
N ILE A 2 -15.90 -6.77 -2.24
CA ILE A 2 -14.78 -7.10 -1.35
C ILE A 2 -14.34 -8.54 -1.67
N THR A 3 -13.03 -8.76 -1.75
CA THR A 3 -12.43 -10.07 -1.95
C THR A 3 -12.32 -10.78 -0.61
N GLU A 4 -12.75 -12.01 -0.52
CA GLU A 4 -12.61 -12.84 0.67
C GLU A 4 -11.30 -13.64 0.54
N ILE A 5 -10.42 -13.57 1.54
CA ILE A 5 -9.15 -14.30 1.58
C ILE A 5 -9.06 -15.04 2.90
N GLU A 6 -9.08 -16.37 2.83
CA GLU A 6 -8.88 -17.24 3.99
C GLU A 6 -7.46 -17.82 3.92
N ILE A 7 -6.69 -17.68 5.00
CA ILE A 7 -5.32 -18.19 5.13
C ILE A 7 -5.34 -19.32 6.16
N GLU A 8 -4.86 -20.49 5.77
CA GLU A 8 -4.65 -21.63 6.68
C GLU A 8 -3.15 -21.90 6.75
N ALA A 9 -2.53 -21.61 7.86
CA ALA A 9 -1.12 -21.83 8.13
C ALA A 9 -0.93 -22.66 9.39
N ASP A 10 0.24 -23.31 9.52
CA ASP A 10 0.63 -23.87 10.82
C ASP A 10 0.70 -22.75 11.86
N ALA A 11 0.18 -22.98 13.04
CA ALA A 11 0.04 -21.94 14.06
C ALA A 11 1.41 -21.52 14.65
N GLU A 12 2.37 -22.45 14.74
CA GLU A 12 3.72 -22.16 15.24
C GLU A 12 4.50 -21.38 14.18
N ASP A 13 4.46 -21.82 12.92
CA ASP A 13 5.11 -21.14 11.79
C ASP A 13 4.53 -19.71 11.61
N TRP A 14 3.22 -19.56 11.74
CA TRP A 14 2.55 -18.26 11.66
C TRP A 14 3.04 -17.31 12.74
N GLN A 15 3.08 -17.77 14.00
CA GLN A 15 3.54 -16.94 15.11
C GLN A 15 5.02 -16.61 14.99
N GLU A 16 5.87 -17.58 14.62
CA GLU A 16 7.30 -17.35 14.41
C GLU A 16 7.55 -16.31 13.29
N MET A 17 6.78 -16.38 12.20
CA MET A 17 6.84 -15.39 11.13
C MET A 17 6.48 -13.99 11.63
N LEU A 18 5.46 -13.84 12.48
CA LEU A 18 5.07 -12.54 13.04
C LEU A 18 6.13 -12.01 14.01
N ASP A 19 6.68 -12.85 14.88
CA ASP A 19 7.71 -12.49 15.85
C ASP A 19 9.01 -12.06 15.15
N ASN A 20 9.29 -12.62 13.96
CA ASN A 20 10.46 -12.31 13.14
C ASN A 20 10.12 -11.53 11.86
N ALA A 21 9.05 -10.73 11.89
CA ALA A 21 8.48 -10.08 10.70
C ALA A 21 9.50 -9.30 9.84
N THR A 22 10.52 -8.72 10.46
CA THR A 22 11.56 -7.94 9.77
C THR A 22 12.54 -8.80 8.98
N ALA A 23 12.58 -10.12 9.19
CA ALA A 23 13.36 -11.05 8.37
C ALA A 23 12.76 -11.23 6.97
N GLU A 24 11.48 -10.95 6.82
CA GLU A 24 10.73 -11.09 5.56
C GLU A 24 10.83 -12.49 4.94
N GLU A 25 10.88 -13.54 5.76
CA GLU A 25 10.97 -14.92 5.32
C GLU A 25 9.60 -15.50 4.97
N TYR A 26 9.55 -16.33 3.92
CA TYR A 26 8.32 -17.00 3.51
C TYR A 26 8.03 -18.21 4.37
N ILE A 27 6.76 -18.34 4.78
CA ILE A 27 6.19 -19.61 5.26
C ILE A 27 5.21 -20.16 4.24
N SER A 28 4.96 -21.48 4.30
CA SER A 28 3.96 -22.14 3.48
C SER A 28 2.59 -22.08 4.14
N CYS A 29 1.57 -21.72 3.37
CA CYS A 29 0.17 -21.77 3.81
C CYS A 29 -0.74 -22.29 2.69
N ASN A 30 -1.98 -22.59 3.01
CA ASN A 30 -3.04 -22.73 2.03
C ASN A 30 -3.84 -21.44 2.02
N ILE A 31 -4.31 -21.04 0.85
CA ILE A 31 -5.08 -19.81 0.69
C ILE A 31 -6.37 -20.10 -0.07
N THR A 32 -7.49 -19.57 0.41
CA THR A 32 -8.75 -19.61 -0.33
C THR A 32 -9.11 -18.18 -0.72
N ILE A 33 -9.27 -17.92 -2.02
CA ILE A 33 -9.64 -16.60 -2.55
C ILE A 33 -11.02 -16.71 -3.20
N ASN A 34 -12.01 -16.02 -2.64
CA ASN A 34 -13.42 -16.07 -3.11
C ASN A 34 -13.96 -17.50 -3.28
N GLY A 35 -13.56 -18.44 -2.40
CA GLY A 35 -13.97 -19.83 -2.42
C GLY A 35 -13.08 -20.78 -3.24
N GLU A 36 -12.08 -20.28 -3.96
CA GLU A 36 -11.11 -21.11 -4.68
C GLU A 36 -9.86 -21.35 -3.83
N LYS A 37 -9.55 -22.62 -3.55
CA LYS A 37 -8.46 -22.99 -2.64
C LYS A 37 -7.17 -23.33 -3.40
N TYR A 38 -6.07 -22.79 -2.91
CA TYR A 38 -4.70 -23.00 -3.39
C TYR A 38 -3.85 -23.55 -2.25
N TYR A 39 -2.96 -24.49 -2.56
CA TYR A 39 -2.13 -25.17 -1.57
C TYR A 39 -0.67 -24.76 -1.71
N ASN A 40 0.06 -24.79 -0.61
CA ASN A 40 1.49 -24.48 -0.58
C ASN A 40 1.83 -23.13 -1.24
N VAL A 41 1.12 -22.09 -0.84
CA VAL A 41 1.36 -20.71 -1.24
C VAL A 41 2.36 -20.10 -0.27
N GLY A 42 3.29 -19.29 -0.77
CA GLY A 42 4.21 -18.54 0.07
C GLY A 42 3.56 -17.26 0.59
N ILE A 43 3.63 -17.04 1.91
CA ILE A 43 3.24 -15.79 2.54
C ILE A 43 4.36 -15.27 3.44
N ARG A 44 4.58 -13.96 3.47
CA ARG A 44 5.52 -13.31 4.37
C ARG A 44 5.11 -11.87 4.69
N PRO A 45 5.53 -11.31 5.82
CA PRO A 45 5.44 -9.88 6.06
C PRO A 45 6.18 -9.08 4.99
N LYS A 46 5.78 -7.85 4.75
CA LYS A 46 6.42 -6.96 3.77
C LYS A 46 6.30 -5.50 4.19
N GLY A 47 7.22 -4.72 3.71
CA GLY A 47 7.21 -3.28 3.86
C GLY A 47 8.59 -2.74 4.19
N ASN A 48 8.72 -1.45 4.21
CA ASN A 48 9.92 -0.76 4.67
C ASN A 48 9.60 -0.05 6.00
N SER A 49 9.28 1.23 5.95
CA SER A 49 8.92 1.99 7.16
C SER A 49 7.64 1.47 7.84
N SER A 50 6.63 1.04 7.08
CA SER A 50 5.42 0.43 7.66
C SER A 50 5.69 -0.87 8.41
N LEU A 51 6.57 -1.73 7.89
CA LEU A 51 6.98 -2.96 8.58
C LEU A 51 7.66 -2.65 9.92
N SER A 52 8.67 -1.77 9.90
CA SER A 52 9.38 -1.36 11.11
C SER A 52 8.45 -0.66 12.12
N THR A 53 7.47 0.10 11.63
CA THR A 53 6.50 0.78 12.50
C THR A 53 5.62 -0.24 13.22
N VAL A 54 5.06 -1.23 12.52
CA VAL A 54 4.24 -2.27 13.15
C VAL A 54 5.08 -3.14 14.10
N ALA A 55 6.29 -3.54 13.69
CA ALA A 55 7.21 -4.31 14.54
C ALA A 55 7.61 -3.60 15.85
N ALA A 56 7.52 -2.27 15.89
CA ALA A 56 7.75 -1.48 17.09
C ALA A 56 6.49 -1.30 17.96
N MET A 57 5.32 -1.74 17.50
CA MET A 57 4.07 -1.65 18.26
C MET A 57 3.90 -2.89 19.15
N PRO A 58 3.77 -2.74 20.47
CA PRO A 58 3.71 -3.90 21.38
C PRO A 58 2.41 -4.71 21.27
N ASP A 59 1.36 -4.12 20.70
CA ASP A 59 0.01 -4.70 20.71
C ASP A 59 -0.57 -4.86 19.29
N SER A 60 0.27 -4.99 18.25
CA SER A 60 -0.23 -5.08 16.87
C SER A 60 0.64 -5.95 15.98
N ASP A 61 0.05 -7.02 15.47
CA ASP A 61 0.63 -7.89 14.43
C ASP A 61 0.05 -7.62 13.05
N ARG A 62 -0.56 -6.46 12.88
CA ARG A 62 -1.24 -6.08 11.65
C ARG A 62 -0.23 -5.66 10.56
N TYR A 63 0.59 -6.60 10.15
CA TYR A 63 1.54 -6.40 9.05
C TYR A 63 0.85 -6.35 7.69
N SER A 64 1.49 -5.72 6.73
CA SER A 64 1.22 -5.99 5.30
C SER A 64 1.91 -7.28 4.90
N PHE A 65 1.28 -8.08 4.05
CA PHE A 65 1.85 -9.34 3.61
C PHE A 65 2.09 -9.35 2.10
N LYS A 66 3.10 -10.09 1.69
CA LYS A 66 3.35 -10.47 0.30
C LYS A 66 2.96 -11.93 0.14
N ILE A 67 2.10 -12.19 -0.84
CA ILE A 67 1.60 -13.51 -1.19
C ILE A 67 2.20 -13.88 -2.54
N LYS A 68 2.85 -15.03 -2.60
CA LYS A 68 3.46 -15.59 -3.80
C LYS A 68 2.88 -16.98 -4.06
N MET A 69 2.01 -17.05 -5.06
CA MET A 69 1.26 -18.26 -5.38
C MET A 69 2.16 -19.42 -5.82
N ASP A 70 3.24 -19.09 -6.51
CA ASP A 70 4.19 -20.02 -7.11
C ASP A 70 5.49 -20.23 -6.30
N GLU A 71 5.52 -19.86 -5.01
CA GLU A 71 6.71 -20.03 -4.17
C GLU A 71 7.13 -21.50 -4.03
N TYR A 72 6.16 -22.37 -3.81
CA TYR A 72 6.41 -23.81 -3.59
C TYR A 72 5.79 -24.70 -4.67
N VAL A 73 4.96 -24.15 -5.57
CA VAL A 73 4.29 -24.88 -6.65
C VAL A 73 4.46 -24.11 -7.95
N ASP A 74 5.37 -24.55 -8.81
CA ASP A 74 5.68 -23.90 -10.07
C ASP A 74 4.45 -23.62 -10.93
N GLY A 75 4.31 -22.36 -11.37
CA GLY A 75 3.25 -21.92 -12.28
C GLY A 75 1.88 -21.75 -11.63
N GLN A 76 1.75 -21.97 -10.31
CA GLN A 76 0.50 -21.72 -9.61
C GLN A 76 0.17 -20.22 -9.63
N ASN A 77 -1.07 -19.89 -9.97
CA ASN A 77 -1.53 -18.51 -10.04
C ASN A 77 -3.05 -18.43 -9.83
N TYR A 78 -3.52 -17.24 -9.46
CA TYR A 78 -4.94 -16.91 -9.37
C TYR A 78 -5.32 -16.06 -10.60
N TYR A 79 -5.89 -16.69 -11.64
CA TYR A 79 -6.27 -16.03 -12.92
C TYR A 79 -5.14 -15.21 -13.55
N GLY A 80 -3.93 -15.74 -13.57
CA GLY A 80 -2.74 -15.06 -14.09
C GLY A 80 -2.00 -14.19 -13.06
N LEU A 81 -2.49 -14.12 -11.84
CA LEU A 81 -1.86 -13.40 -10.74
C LEU A 81 -0.98 -14.37 -9.94
N SER A 82 0.33 -14.35 -10.17
CA SER A 82 1.29 -15.18 -9.45
C SER A 82 1.74 -14.57 -8.13
N LYS A 83 1.64 -13.23 -8.01
CA LYS A 83 2.12 -12.48 -6.86
C LYS A 83 1.32 -11.23 -6.61
N PHE A 84 0.93 -11.03 -5.35
CA PHE A 84 0.25 -9.82 -4.91
C PHE A 84 0.60 -9.49 -3.46
N VAL A 85 0.25 -8.31 -3.04
CA VAL A 85 0.42 -7.84 -1.66
C VAL A 85 -0.94 -7.53 -1.06
N VAL A 86 -1.06 -7.70 0.25
CA VAL A 86 -2.20 -7.19 1.01
C VAL A 86 -1.66 -6.12 1.96
N ASN A 87 -2.05 -4.89 1.69
CA ASN A 87 -1.57 -3.72 2.42
C ASN A 87 -2.49 -3.42 3.60
N ASN A 88 -1.90 -3.27 4.79
CA ASN A 88 -2.60 -2.98 6.03
C ASN A 88 -3.13 -1.54 6.13
N MET A 89 -2.82 -0.71 5.15
CA MET A 89 -3.20 0.71 5.09
C MET A 89 -2.75 1.50 6.34
N GLN A 90 -1.56 1.19 6.84
CA GLN A 90 -0.97 1.83 8.01
C GLN A 90 -0.92 3.35 7.85
N GLY A 91 -1.40 4.07 8.87
CA GLY A 91 -1.44 5.54 8.87
C GLY A 91 -2.54 6.16 8.00
N ASP A 92 -3.44 5.36 7.44
CA ASP A 92 -4.63 5.83 6.74
C ASP A 92 -5.91 5.48 7.50
N ALA A 93 -6.40 6.41 8.31
CA ALA A 93 -7.62 6.23 9.09
C ALA A 93 -8.89 6.07 8.21
N THR A 94 -8.81 6.38 6.93
CA THR A 94 -9.95 6.25 5.99
C THR A 94 -9.97 4.93 5.26
N TYR A 95 -8.84 4.22 5.19
CA TYR A 95 -8.61 3.03 4.34
C TYR A 95 -8.83 3.28 2.84
N MET A 96 -8.89 4.53 2.40
CA MET A 96 -9.29 4.90 1.05
C MET A 96 -8.17 5.49 0.20
N LYS A 97 -7.07 5.98 0.81
CA LYS A 97 -6.05 6.76 0.08
C LYS A 97 -5.44 5.98 -1.08
N GLU A 98 -4.97 4.77 -0.83
CA GLU A 98 -4.34 3.93 -1.85
C GLU A 98 -5.34 3.51 -2.92
N TYR A 99 -6.54 3.08 -2.52
CA TYR A 99 -7.62 2.72 -3.43
C TYR A 99 -8.00 3.88 -4.36
N LEU A 100 -8.28 5.05 -3.80
CA LEU A 100 -8.64 6.24 -4.58
C LEU A 100 -7.50 6.73 -5.48
N SER A 101 -6.24 6.50 -5.08
CA SER A 101 -5.09 6.83 -5.92
C SER A 101 -5.08 5.97 -7.18
N TYR A 102 -5.30 4.66 -7.07
CA TYR A 102 -5.40 3.78 -8.24
C TYR A 102 -6.63 4.10 -9.10
N ASP A 103 -7.79 4.33 -8.49
CA ASP A 103 -9.02 4.72 -9.19
C ASP A 103 -8.82 6.02 -10.00
N MET A 104 -8.13 7.00 -9.42
CA MET A 104 -7.78 8.25 -10.10
C MET A 104 -6.80 8.03 -11.25
N PHE A 105 -5.78 7.18 -11.08
CA PHE A 105 -4.85 6.85 -12.16
C PHE A 105 -5.56 6.15 -13.32
N GLU A 106 -6.44 5.18 -13.05
CA GLU A 106 -7.27 4.56 -14.08
C GLU A 106 -8.14 5.57 -14.83
N PHE A 107 -8.79 6.47 -14.08
CA PHE A 107 -9.60 7.54 -14.68
C PHE A 107 -8.77 8.44 -15.60
N LEU A 108 -7.50 8.69 -15.27
CA LEU A 108 -6.56 9.46 -16.09
C LEU A 108 -5.94 8.65 -17.24
N GLY A 109 -6.30 7.37 -17.39
CA GLY A 109 -5.77 6.50 -18.45
C GLY A 109 -4.34 5.98 -18.16
N VAL A 110 -3.89 6.06 -16.93
CA VAL A 110 -2.61 5.46 -16.49
C VAL A 110 -2.84 3.99 -16.15
N ASN A 111 -2.00 3.11 -16.66
CA ASN A 111 -2.06 1.69 -16.35
C ASN A 111 -1.74 1.44 -14.87
N THR A 112 -2.67 0.82 -14.16
CA THR A 112 -2.54 0.45 -12.75
C THR A 112 -2.37 -1.05 -12.57
N PRO A 113 -1.79 -1.51 -11.45
CA PRO A 113 -1.93 -2.90 -11.03
C PRO A 113 -3.40 -3.22 -10.72
N ALA A 114 -3.79 -4.48 -10.75
CA ALA A 114 -5.09 -4.88 -10.22
C ALA A 114 -5.15 -4.61 -8.72
N TYR A 115 -6.28 -4.09 -8.23
CA TYR A 115 -6.47 -3.78 -6.82
C TYR A 115 -7.91 -4.03 -6.37
N ALA A 116 -8.07 -4.48 -5.13
CA ALA A 116 -9.38 -4.69 -4.53
C ALA A 116 -9.27 -4.65 -3.00
N PHE A 117 -10.32 -4.18 -2.35
CA PHE A 117 -10.42 -4.42 -0.91
C PHE A 117 -10.56 -5.90 -0.62
N ALA A 118 -9.90 -6.35 0.44
CA ALA A 118 -9.91 -7.73 0.90
C ALA A 118 -10.26 -7.80 2.39
N ASP A 119 -11.09 -8.79 2.72
CA ASP A 119 -11.34 -9.22 4.08
C ASP A 119 -10.58 -10.51 4.32
N ILE A 120 -9.73 -10.51 5.35
CA ILE A 120 -8.78 -11.60 5.60
C ILE A 120 -9.15 -12.33 6.89
N THR A 121 -9.22 -13.65 6.80
CA THR A 121 -9.25 -14.55 7.95
C THR A 121 -8.00 -15.40 8.00
N VAL A 122 -7.53 -15.73 9.20
CA VAL A 122 -6.38 -16.62 9.42
C VAL A 122 -6.81 -17.72 10.37
N ASN A 123 -6.66 -18.97 9.93
CA ASN A 123 -7.05 -20.17 10.69
C ASN A 123 -8.51 -20.11 11.20
N GLY A 124 -9.40 -19.45 10.42
CA GLY A 124 -10.81 -19.30 10.72
C GLY A 124 -11.17 -18.12 11.64
N GLU A 125 -10.19 -17.33 12.06
CA GLU A 125 -10.41 -16.12 12.87
C GLU A 125 -10.28 -14.86 12.01
N GLU A 126 -11.07 -13.84 12.31
CA GLU A 126 -11.01 -12.53 11.60
C GLU A 126 -9.63 -11.88 11.85
N TRP A 127 -8.91 -11.61 10.75
CA TRP A 127 -7.61 -10.95 10.81
C TRP A 127 -7.71 -9.46 10.49
N GLY A 128 -8.53 -9.10 9.52
CA GLY A 128 -8.89 -7.72 9.26
C GLY A 128 -9.05 -7.34 7.80
N PHE A 129 -9.30 -6.05 7.61
CA PHE A 129 -9.59 -5.43 6.33
C PHE A 129 -8.33 -4.83 5.71
N TYR A 130 -8.04 -5.18 4.45
CA TYR A 130 -6.81 -4.88 3.73
C TYR A 130 -7.10 -4.37 2.31
N LEU A 131 -6.10 -3.81 1.66
CA LEU A 131 -6.11 -3.59 0.22
C LEU A 131 -5.18 -4.60 -0.46
N ALA A 132 -5.74 -5.51 -1.24
CA ALA A 132 -4.99 -6.41 -2.11
C ALA A 132 -4.58 -5.66 -3.37
N VAL A 133 -3.30 -5.75 -3.73
CA VAL A 133 -2.71 -5.08 -4.89
C VAL A 133 -1.76 -6.04 -5.61
N GLU A 134 -1.94 -6.18 -6.91
CA GLU A 134 -1.03 -6.95 -7.77
C GLU A 134 0.41 -6.44 -7.66
N ALA A 135 1.38 -7.33 -7.62
CA ALA A 135 2.77 -6.93 -7.70
C ALA A 135 3.10 -6.38 -9.10
N VAL A 136 3.60 -5.15 -9.16
CA VAL A 136 4.08 -4.55 -10.41
C VAL A 136 5.41 -5.21 -10.77
N GLU A 137 5.31 -6.38 -11.40
CA GLU A 137 6.43 -7.22 -11.83
C GLU A 137 6.18 -7.70 -13.28
N ARG A 138 6.86 -8.75 -13.69
CA ARG A 138 6.81 -9.27 -15.06
C ARG A 138 5.39 -9.56 -15.55
N GLU A 139 4.58 -10.25 -14.76
CA GLU A 139 3.23 -10.68 -15.13
C GLU A 139 2.31 -9.47 -15.37
N TRP A 140 2.40 -8.46 -14.50
CA TRP A 140 1.70 -7.19 -14.71
C TRP A 140 2.15 -6.50 -16.00
N ALA A 141 3.45 -6.46 -16.26
CA ALA A 141 4.00 -5.82 -17.45
C ALA A 141 3.58 -6.56 -18.73
N GLU A 142 3.64 -7.90 -18.74
CA GLU A 142 3.19 -8.73 -19.86
C GLU A 142 1.69 -8.56 -20.13
N ARG A 143 0.86 -8.53 -19.08
CA ARG A 143 -0.59 -8.31 -19.20
C ARG A 143 -0.93 -6.91 -19.72
N THR A 144 -0.17 -5.92 -19.31
CA THR A 144 -0.44 -4.50 -19.59
C THR A 144 0.09 -4.06 -20.95
N TYR A 145 1.27 -4.52 -21.35
CA TYR A 145 2.01 -4.04 -22.52
C TYR A 145 2.29 -5.14 -23.54
N GLY A 146 1.94 -6.38 -23.27
CA GLY A 146 2.26 -7.54 -24.08
C GLY A 146 3.65 -8.12 -23.80
N SER A 147 4.01 -9.21 -24.47
CA SER A 147 5.27 -9.94 -24.22
C SER A 147 6.53 -9.15 -24.57
N ASP A 148 6.42 -8.06 -25.32
CA ASP A 148 7.53 -7.21 -25.77
C ASP A 148 7.61 -5.88 -24.99
N TYR A 149 7.26 -5.91 -23.68
CA TYR A 149 7.13 -4.71 -22.85
C TYR A 149 8.46 -4.00 -22.53
N GLY A 150 9.62 -4.56 -22.86
CA GLY A 150 10.93 -3.98 -22.58
C GLY A 150 11.42 -4.24 -21.15
N GLN A 151 12.04 -3.25 -20.52
CA GLN A 151 12.65 -3.40 -19.19
C GLN A 151 11.79 -2.71 -18.12
N LEU A 152 11.55 -3.44 -17.04
CA LEU A 152 10.91 -2.89 -15.84
C LEU A 152 12.00 -2.53 -14.81
N TYR A 153 12.12 -1.24 -14.50
CA TYR A 153 13.09 -0.74 -13.54
C TYR A 153 12.44 -0.48 -12.19
N LYS A 154 12.99 -1.08 -11.14
CA LYS A 154 12.60 -0.79 -9.75
C LYS A 154 13.81 -0.22 -9.01
N PRO A 155 13.71 0.94 -8.35
CA PRO A 155 14.79 1.39 -7.47
C PRO A 155 14.89 0.46 -6.26
N GLU A 156 16.08 -0.07 -5.99
CA GLU A 156 16.31 -0.95 -4.83
C GLU A 156 16.54 -0.15 -3.55
N SER A 157 16.98 1.11 -3.66
CA SER A 157 17.13 2.02 -2.53
C SER A 157 16.70 3.42 -2.90
N MET A 158 15.99 4.09 -2.00
CA MET A 158 15.91 5.55 -2.02
C MET A 158 17.11 6.07 -1.22
N ASP A 159 18.24 6.25 -1.87
CA ASP A 159 19.28 7.10 -1.32
C ASP A 159 18.85 8.56 -1.49
N MET A 160 18.06 9.04 -0.53
CA MET A 160 17.79 10.47 -0.42
C MET A 160 19.11 11.10 0.05
N GLY A 161 19.96 11.46 -0.92
CA GLY A 161 21.30 11.97 -0.74
C GLY A 161 21.45 12.99 0.38
N GLY A 162 21.78 12.49 1.53
CA GLY A 162 22.05 13.19 2.76
C GLY A 162 22.87 12.25 3.62
N GLY A 163 24.17 12.16 3.34
CA GLY A 163 25.10 11.40 4.16
C GLY A 163 25.00 11.83 5.62
N ALA A 164 24.35 11.01 6.43
CA ALA A 164 24.62 10.96 7.85
C ALA A 164 25.53 9.74 8.07
N PRO A 165 26.76 9.93 8.53
CA PRO A 165 27.56 8.81 9.02
C PRO A 165 26.94 8.33 10.34
N ASP A 166 26.74 7.02 10.42
CA ASP A 166 26.42 6.25 11.63
C ASP A 166 25.25 6.70 12.54
N GLY A 167 24.11 6.02 12.35
CA GLY A 167 23.37 5.49 13.48
C GLY A 167 22.65 6.46 14.39
N GLN A 168 21.82 7.37 13.87
CA GLN A 168 20.62 7.88 14.59
C GLN A 168 19.83 8.78 13.64
N ARG A 169 18.80 8.23 13.00
CA ARG A 169 17.78 9.07 12.37
C ARG A 169 16.79 9.50 13.44
N ASN A 170 17.03 10.69 13.99
CA ASN A 170 16.05 11.34 14.85
C ASN A 170 15.04 12.04 13.93
N PHE A 171 13.84 11.44 13.76
CA PHE A 171 12.70 12.09 13.09
C PHE A 171 12.04 13.08 14.02
N GLY A 172 12.73 14.16 14.41
CA GLY A 172 12.16 15.01 15.43
C GLY A 172 12.63 16.46 15.49
N GLU A 173 13.65 16.87 14.76
CA GLU A 173 14.06 18.28 14.80
C GLU A 173 14.34 18.79 13.38
N MET A 174 13.50 19.72 12.93
CA MET A 174 13.84 20.53 11.77
C MET A 174 15.08 21.37 12.10
N PRO A 175 16.03 21.53 11.17
CA PRO A 175 17.17 22.41 11.39
C PRO A 175 16.70 23.84 11.68
N ASP A 176 17.27 24.48 12.67
CA ASP A 176 16.98 25.88 13.10
C ASP A 176 17.19 26.95 12.01
N ASN A 177 17.62 26.53 10.81
CA ASN A 177 17.88 27.41 9.67
C ASN A 177 16.89 27.26 8.51
N PHE A 178 15.73 26.62 8.72
CA PHE A 178 14.71 26.57 7.68
C PHE A 178 14.00 27.93 7.59
N ASN A 179 14.48 28.82 6.72
CA ASN A 179 13.92 30.15 6.47
C ASN A 179 12.71 30.15 5.51
N GLY A 180 12.11 29.00 5.27
CA GLY A 180 10.88 28.90 4.46
C GLY A 180 11.09 28.97 2.94
N GLU A 181 12.31 29.06 2.45
CA GLU A 181 12.60 29.00 1.01
C GLU A 181 12.86 27.55 0.60
N MET A 182 11.94 26.96 -0.18
CA MET A 182 12.20 25.69 -0.85
C MET A 182 13.37 25.84 -1.82
N PRO A 183 14.32 24.88 -1.88
CA PRO A 183 15.32 24.91 -2.93
C PRO A 183 14.63 24.85 -4.29
N ASN A 184 14.95 25.76 -5.18
CA ASN A 184 14.54 25.73 -6.58
C ASN A 184 15.20 24.52 -7.26
N ALA A 185 14.62 23.34 -7.10
CA ALA A 185 15.04 22.10 -7.74
C ALA A 185 14.09 21.73 -8.89
N PHE A 186 13.72 22.71 -9.71
CA PHE A 186 13.13 22.48 -11.01
C PHE A 186 13.69 23.52 -12.00
N ASP A 187 14.92 23.30 -12.41
CA ASP A 187 15.52 23.98 -13.55
C ASP A 187 15.24 23.17 -14.83
N GLY A 188 13.98 22.83 -15.02
CA GLY A 188 13.41 22.28 -16.24
C GLY A 188 12.51 23.34 -16.84
N ALA A 189 12.93 23.93 -17.95
CA ALA A 189 12.12 24.87 -18.72
C ALA A 189 10.71 24.28 -18.93
N MET A 190 9.68 24.93 -18.40
CA MET A 190 8.30 24.64 -18.75
C MET A 190 8.12 24.92 -20.24
N PRO A 191 7.31 24.09 -20.96
CA PRO A 191 6.96 24.40 -22.34
C PRO A 191 6.33 25.78 -22.43
N GLU A 192 6.69 26.57 -23.43
CA GLU A 192 6.25 27.96 -23.61
C GLU A 192 4.73 28.13 -23.82
N ASP A 193 3.97 27.03 -23.86
CA ASP A 193 2.51 27.02 -24.08
C ASP A 193 1.69 26.81 -22.77
N PHE A 194 2.31 26.80 -21.59
CA PHE A 194 1.57 26.66 -20.35
C PHE A 194 1.03 28.03 -19.87
N ASN A 195 -0.14 28.40 -20.40
CA ASN A 195 -0.89 29.60 -20.02
C ASN A 195 -1.92 29.23 -18.92
N GLY A 196 -1.46 28.55 -17.87
CA GLY A 196 -2.31 28.10 -16.77
C GLY A 196 -2.28 29.07 -15.60
N GLU A 197 -3.37 29.82 -15.41
CA GLU A 197 -3.69 30.37 -14.10
C GLU A 197 -3.81 29.19 -13.12
N ALA A 198 -2.99 29.19 -12.07
CA ALA A 198 -3.11 28.22 -10.99
C ALA A 198 -4.50 28.35 -10.36
N PRO A 199 -5.22 27.25 -10.10
CA PRO A 199 -6.47 27.32 -9.37
C PRO A 199 -6.18 27.92 -8.00
N ASP A 200 -6.86 29.01 -7.67
CA ASP A 200 -6.81 29.67 -6.37
C ASP A 200 -7.42 28.73 -5.32
N PHE A 201 -6.57 28.01 -4.62
CA PHE A 201 -6.96 27.31 -3.39
C PHE A 201 -7.01 28.37 -2.28
N GLY A 202 -8.10 29.15 -2.29
CA GLY A 202 -8.36 30.22 -1.34
C GLY A 202 -8.24 29.74 0.11
N GLY A 203 -7.10 30.03 0.71
CA GLY A 203 -6.89 30.02 2.15
C GLY A 203 -7.63 31.18 2.78
N GLY A 204 -8.95 31.05 2.91
CA GLY A 204 -9.80 32.03 3.58
C GLY A 204 -9.72 31.86 5.09
N ASN A 205 -8.84 32.64 5.72
CA ASN A 205 -8.94 32.92 7.13
C ASN A 205 -9.92 34.11 7.27
N SER A 206 -11.18 33.85 7.58
CA SER A 206 -12.17 34.86 7.96
C SER A 206 -13.00 34.35 9.11
N ALA A 207 -12.73 34.88 10.27
CA ALA A 207 -13.65 34.90 11.38
C ALA A 207 -14.89 35.70 10.97
N ASP A 208 -16.02 35.07 10.75
CA ASP A 208 -17.33 35.68 10.91
C ASP A 208 -18.37 34.61 11.23
N GLY A 209 -19.17 34.92 12.26
CA GLY A 209 -20.16 34.04 12.83
C GLY A 209 -21.39 33.94 11.94
N GLY A 210 -21.58 32.74 11.35
CA GLY A 210 -22.76 32.35 10.63
C GLY A 210 -23.29 31.03 11.16
N GLU A 211 -24.57 31.04 11.58
CA GLU A 211 -25.34 29.94 12.17
C GLU A 211 -25.29 28.68 11.30
N ARG A 212 -25.07 27.52 11.96
CA ARG A 212 -25.22 26.20 11.36
C ARG A 212 -26.69 25.92 11.07
N PRO A 213 -27.05 25.42 9.89
CA PRO A 213 -28.41 24.90 9.69
C PRO A 213 -28.58 23.59 10.48
N GLU A 214 -29.61 23.56 11.32
CA GLU A 214 -30.10 22.36 12.00
C GLU A 214 -30.68 21.38 10.97
N PHE A 215 -30.14 20.17 10.92
CA PHE A 215 -30.80 19.04 10.26
C PHE A 215 -31.86 18.48 11.22
N GLY A 216 -33.12 18.85 10.94
CA GLY A 216 -34.28 18.34 11.64
C GLY A 216 -34.40 16.82 11.42
N GLY A 217 -34.47 16.08 12.52
CA GLY A 217 -34.88 14.70 12.54
C GLY A 217 -36.32 14.56 12.14
N ALA A 218 -36.62 13.63 11.24
CA ALA A 218 -37.97 13.09 11.05
C ALA A 218 -37.99 11.67 11.65
N ALA A 219 -38.56 11.56 12.83
CA ALA A 219 -39.14 10.31 13.32
C ALA A 219 -40.55 10.19 12.74
N GLY A 220 -40.96 8.99 12.41
CA GLY A 220 -42.37 8.72 12.15
C GLY A 220 -42.64 7.53 11.27
N GLU A 221 -43.16 6.52 11.93
CA GLU A 221 -44.06 5.41 11.60
C GLU A 221 -43.59 4.29 10.71
#